data_96b2829ac47c31d2914b5b781eae52cc
#
_entry.id   96b2829ac47c31d2914b5b781eae52cc
#
_cell.length_a   1.000
_cell.length_b   1.000
_cell.length_c   1.000
_cell.angle_alpha   90.00
_cell.angle_beta   90.00
_cell.angle_gamma   90.00
#
_symmetry.space_group_name_H-M   'P 1'
#
loop_
_entity.id
_entity.type
_entity.pdbx_description
1 polymer ?
#
loop_
_entity_poly.entity_id
_entity_poly.type
_entity_poly.pdbx_seq_one_letter_code
_entity_poly.pdbx_strand_id
1 'polypeptide(L)'
;MELQGKKAVFLGDSITEGHGTSGAEHIFMNVLAKEAGLSEALNFGIGGTRIARQQHVDPSARWDLDFCLRVEELPDDADIVVVFGGTNDYGHGDAPVGTFADRNPETFHGACHYLMNRICERYYDKTVVVMT
;
A
#
# COMPACT_ATOMS: atom_id res chain seq x y z
N MET A 1 -7.52 13.54 15.86
CA MET A 1 -7.17 12.12 16.16
C MET A 1 -5.85 12.11 16.90
N GLU A 2 -5.77 11.37 17.99
CA GLU A 2 -4.51 11.18 18.70
C GLU A 2 -3.75 10.01 18.08
N LEU A 3 -2.50 10.24 17.68
CA LEU A 3 -1.65 9.23 17.02
C LEU A 3 -0.75 8.49 18.03
N GLN A 4 -0.49 9.12 19.18
CA GLN A 4 0.40 8.54 20.18
C GLN A 4 -0.07 7.15 20.63
N GLY A 5 0.84 6.20 20.66
CA GLY A 5 0.57 4.82 21.07
C GLY A 5 -0.21 3.98 20.05
N LYS A 6 -0.55 4.53 18.88
CA LYS A 6 -1.24 3.80 17.81
C LYS A 6 -0.28 2.93 17.00
N LYS A 7 -0.79 1.81 16.50
CA LYS A 7 -0.10 0.94 15.56
C LYS A 7 -0.52 1.30 14.14
N ALA A 8 0.45 1.61 13.28
CA ALA A 8 0.22 1.93 11.88
C ALA A 8 0.88 0.91 10.96
N VAL A 9 0.21 0.60 9.85
CA VAL A 9 0.75 -0.23 8.76
C VAL A 9 0.74 0.56 7.47
N PHE A 10 1.82 0.43 6.70
CA PHE A 10 2.06 1.19 5.48
C PHE A 10 2.21 0.23 4.29
N LEU A 11 1.16 0.12 3.47
CA LEU A 11 1.18 -0.62 2.21
C LEU A 11 1.65 0.32 1.11
N GLY A 12 2.74 -0.04 0.42
CA GLY A 12 3.31 0.83 -0.59
C GLY A 12 4.31 0.17 -1.51
N ASP A 13 4.95 1.02 -2.29
CA ASP A 13 6.00 0.67 -3.25
C ASP A 13 7.41 1.04 -2.75
N SER A 14 8.31 1.40 -3.66
CA SER A 14 9.70 1.78 -3.35
C SER A 14 9.82 2.99 -2.42
N ILE A 15 8.88 3.92 -2.47
CA ILE A 15 8.89 5.10 -1.61
C ILE A 15 8.65 4.68 -0.16
N THR A 16 7.68 3.81 0.06
CA THR A 16 7.39 3.24 1.38
C THR A 16 8.50 2.30 1.85
N GLU A 17 9.05 1.48 0.95
CA GLU A 17 10.19 0.61 1.26
C GLU A 17 11.43 1.41 1.71
N GLY A 18 11.62 2.63 1.18
CA GLY A 18 12.69 3.54 1.58
C GLY A 18 13.81 3.69 0.55
N HIS A 19 13.54 3.39 -0.72
CA HIS A 19 14.52 3.59 -1.78
C HIS A 19 14.96 5.06 -1.86
N GLY A 20 16.26 5.28 -2.01
CA GLY A 20 16.84 6.62 -2.12
C GLY A 20 17.02 7.35 -0.79
N THR A 21 16.65 6.77 0.33
CA THR A 21 16.93 7.33 1.66
C THR A 21 18.33 6.96 2.12
N SER A 22 18.94 7.84 2.93
CA SER A 22 20.29 7.63 3.48
C SER A 22 20.34 6.66 4.67
N GLY A 23 19.19 6.23 5.17
CA GLY A 23 19.07 5.30 6.30
C GLY A 23 17.61 5.05 6.66
N ALA A 24 17.37 3.99 7.42
CA ALA A 24 16.02 3.62 7.83
C ALA A 24 15.28 4.73 8.59
N GLU A 25 16.02 5.52 9.39
CA GLU A 25 15.49 6.65 10.14
C GLU A 25 14.97 7.79 9.27
N HIS A 26 15.34 7.83 7.99
CA HIS A 26 14.90 8.83 7.02
C HIS A 26 13.74 8.35 6.14
N ILE A 27 13.29 7.11 6.29
CA ILE A 27 12.06 6.64 5.63
C ILE A 27 10.88 7.40 6.24
N PHE A 28 10.02 7.97 5.39
CA PHE A 28 8.96 8.90 5.84
C PHE A 28 8.08 8.32 6.96
N MET A 29 7.76 7.03 6.89
CA MET A 29 6.92 6.38 7.91
C MET A 29 7.63 6.29 9.27
N ASN A 30 8.96 6.11 9.29
CA ASN A 30 9.74 6.06 10.52
C ASN A 30 9.91 7.47 11.13
N VAL A 31 10.04 8.49 10.29
CA VAL A 31 9.99 9.89 10.73
C VAL A 31 8.63 10.18 11.35
N LEU A 32 7.54 9.83 10.67
CA LEU A 32 6.17 10.02 11.17
C LEU A 32 5.96 9.25 12.49
N ALA A 33 6.41 8.02 12.58
CA ALA A 33 6.27 7.21 13.78
C ALA A 33 6.94 7.86 14.99
N LYS A 34 8.15 8.39 14.80
CA LYS A 34 8.89 9.10 15.85
C LYS A 34 8.20 10.40 16.25
N GLU A 35 7.80 11.21 15.28
CA GLU A 35 7.18 12.52 15.50
C GLU A 35 5.78 12.41 16.15
N ALA A 36 5.00 11.42 15.74
CA ALA A 36 3.64 11.19 16.22
C ALA A 36 3.57 10.28 17.46
N GLY A 37 4.69 9.68 17.87
CA GLY A 37 4.73 8.75 19.00
C GLY A 37 3.94 7.47 18.77
N LEU A 38 3.98 6.92 17.54
CA LEU A 38 3.35 5.63 17.24
C LEU A 38 4.00 4.52 18.09
N SER A 39 3.23 3.57 18.55
CA SER A 39 3.76 2.38 19.25
C SER A 39 4.48 1.44 18.28
N GLU A 40 4.00 1.37 17.03
CA GLU A 40 4.53 0.51 15.99
C GLU A 40 4.24 1.11 14.60
N ALA A 41 5.21 1.03 13.70
CA ALA A 41 5.04 1.38 12.28
C ALA A 41 5.58 0.23 11.44
N LEU A 42 4.70 -0.48 10.75
CA LEU A 42 5.04 -1.66 9.96
C LEU A 42 5.13 -1.30 8.48
N ASN A 43 6.29 -1.61 7.90
CA ASN A 43 6.60 -1.32 6.51
C ASN A 43 6.23 -2.50 5.60
N PHE A 44 5.18 -2.33 4.80
CA PHE A 44 4.79 -3.24 3.72
C PHE A 44 5.07 -2.62 2.34
N GLY A 45 6.13 -1.83 2.23
CA GLY A 45 6.63 -1.32 0.95
C GLY A 45 7.44 -2.36 0.21
N ILE A 46 7.18 -2.53 -1.09
CA ILE A 46 7.98 -3.36 -1.99
C ILE A 46 8.22 -2.58 -3.28
N GLY A 47 9.49 -2.35 -3.60
CA GLY A 47 9.91 -1.58 -4.77
C GLY A 47 9.36 -2.13 -6.09
N GLY A 48 8.89 -1.23 -6.96
CA GLY A 48 8.38 -1.58 -8.28
C GLY A 48 6.95 -2.11 -8.31
N THR A 49 6.31 -2.34 -7.16
CA THR A 49 4.97 -2.93 -7.13
C THR A 49 3.89 -1.96 -7.59
N ARG A 50 2.85 -2.49 -8.21
CA ARG A 50 1.67 -1.80 -8.74
C ARG A 50 0.44 -2.10 -7.88
N ILE A 51 -0.56 -1.24 -7.95
CA ILE A 51 -1.87 -1.49 -7.35
C ILE A 51 -2.56 -2.59 -8.13
N ALA A 52 -2.57 -2.48 -9.47
CA ALA A 52 -3.21 -3.42 -10.37
C ALA A 52 -2.35 -4.66 -10.63
N ARG A 53 -3.03 -5.80 -10.82
CA ARG A 53 -2.41 -7.01 -11.33
C ARG A 53 -1.99 -6.80 -12.77
N GLN A 54 -0.75 -7.14 -13.08
CA GLN A 54 -0.21 -6.99 -14.41
C GLN A 54 -0.67 -8.12 -15.34
N GLN A 55 -0.66 -7.87 -16.65
CA GLN A 55 -0.96 -8.90 -17.67
C GLN A 55 0.17 -9.92 -17.79
N HIS A 56 1.40 -9.45 -17.65
CA HIS A 56 2.61 -10.28 -17.71
C HIS A 56 3.23 -10.33 -16.32
N VAL A 57 2.94 -11.39 -15.57
CA VAL A 57 3.42 -11.60 -14.19
C VAL A 57 4.53 -12.65 -14.18
N ASP A 58 5.64 -12.31 -13.53
CA ASP A 58 6.64 -13.28 -13.10
C ASP A 58 6.41 -13.59 -11.62
N PRO A 59 5.91 -14.80 -11.29
CA PRO A 59 5.63 -15.17 -9.89
C PRO A 59 6.87 -15.16 -8.97
N SER A 60 8.07 -15.18 -9.54
CA SER A 60 9.33 -15.11 -8.79
C SER A 60 9.78 -13.67 -8.52
N ALA A 61 9.22 -12.70 -9.24
CA ALA A 61 9.59 -11.31 -9.12
C ALA A 61 8.79 -10.60 -8.01
N ARG A 62 9.48 -10.06 -7.01
CA ARG A 62 8.82 -9.38 -5.90
C ARG A 62 8.04 -8.13 -6.33
N TRP A 63 8.42 -7.46 -7.42
CA TRP A 63 7.70 -6.29 -7.95
C TRP A 63 6.35 -6.64 -8.59
N ASP A 64 6.06 -7.92 -8.85
CA ASP A 64 4.76 -8.40 -9.33
C ASP A 64 3.81 -8.84 -8.21
N LEU A 65 4.22 -8.67 -6.95
CA LEU A 65 3.35 -8.81 -5.79
C LEU A 65 2.47 -7.55 -5.66
N ASP A 66 1.39 -7.48 -6.43
CA ASP A 66 0.50 -6.32 -6.45
C ASP A 66 -0.16 -6.02 -5.09
N PHE A 67 -0.67 -4.79 -4.93
CA PHE A 67 -1.29 -4.37 -3.67
C PHE A 67 -2.53 -5.19 -3.31
N CYS A 68 -3.28 -5.66 -4.32
CA CYS A 68 -4.47 -6.48 -4.10
C CYS A 68 -4.15 -7.86 -3.51
N LEU A 69 -2.98 -8.41 -3.81
CA LEU A 69 -2.48 -9.62 -3.16
C LEU A 69 -2.03 -9.32 -1.72
N ARG A 70 -1.25 -8.26 -1.54
CA ARG A 70 -0.59 -7.97 -0.27
C ARG A 70 -1.51 -7.37 0.80
N VAL A 71 -2.65 -6.83 0.42
CA VAL A 71 -3.62 -6.33 1.41
C VAL A 71 -4.05 -7.41 2.39
N GLU A 72 -4.08 -8.67 1.97
CA GLU A 72 -4.45 -9.80 2.81
C GLU A 72 -3.37 -10.17 3.86
N GLU A 73 -2.13 -9.75 3.65
CA GLU A 73 -1.01 -10.00 4.56
C GLU A 73 -0.89 -8.97 5.68
N LEU A 74 -1.64 -7.86 5.59
CA LEU A 74 -1.60 -6.81 6.59
C LEU A 74 -2.17 -7.31 7.94
N PRO A 75 -1.62 -6.90 9.08
CA PRO A 75 -2.09 -7.34 10.39
C PRO A 75 -3.47 -6.74 10.72
N ASP A 76 -4.35 -7.56 11.29
CA ASP A 76 -5.73 -7.15 11.62
C ASP A 76 -5.80 -6.18 12.82
N ASP A 77 -4.74 -6.10 13.62
CA ASP A 77 -4.67 -5.29 14.84
C ASP A 77 -4.11 -3.87 14.63
N ALA A 78 -3.97 -3.43 13.37
CA ALA A 78 -3.57 -2.06 13.07
C ALA A 78 -4.69 -1.06 13.42
N ASP A 79 -4.30 0.08 14.00
CA ASP A 79 -5.21 1.21 14.25
C ASP A 79 -5.32 2.14 13.04
N ILE A 80 -4.24 2.17 12.24
CA ILE A 80 -4.11 3.06 11.09
C ILE A 80 -3.55 2.26 9.91
N VAL A 81 -4.20 2.36 8.76
CA VAL A 81 -3.72 1.78 7.51
C VAL A 81 -3.42 2.91 6.53
N VAL A 82 -2.19 2.95 6.03
CA VAL A 82 -1.76 3.92 5.04
C VAL A 82 -1.47 3.19 3.75
N VAL A 83 -2.08 3.63 2.65
CA VAL A 83 -1.83 3.12 1.30
C VAL A 83 -1.17 4.22 0.49
N PHE A 84 -0.01 3.94 -0.08
CA PHE A 84 0.71 4.88 -0.94
C PHE A 84 1.22 4.18 -2.19
N GLY A 85 0.62 4.45 -3.34
CA GLY A 85 0.96 3.80 -4.60
C GLY A 85 0.28 4.42 -5.81
N GLY A 86 0.53 3.82 -6.97
CA GLY A 86 0.01 4.27 -8.27
C GLY A 86 1.10 4.79 -9.21
N THR A 87 2.23 5.23 -8.69
CA THR A 87 3.36 5.72 -9.50
C THR A 87 3.85 4.64 -10.49
N ASN A 88 3.95 3.41 -10.04
CA ASN A 88 4.43 2.31 -10.89
C ASN A 88 3.36 1.82 -11.87
N ASP A 89 2.09 1.93 -11.53
CA ASP A 89 0.99 1.67 -12.47
C ASP A 89 1.07 2.64 -13.65
N TYR A 90 1.31 3.92 -13.39
CA TYR A 90 1.48 4.94 -14.42
C TYR A 90 2.80 4.78 -15.19
N GLY A 91 3.91 4.55 -14.50
CA GLY A 91 5.25 4.60 -15.09
C GLY A 91 5.63 3.38 -15.93
N HIS A 92 5.22 2.19 -15.51
CA HIS A 92 5.62 0.93 -16.16
C HIS A 92 4.63 -0.23 -15.93
N GLY A 93 3.39 0.06 -15.57
CA GLY A 93 2.33 -0.94 -15.49
C GLY A 93 1.84 -1.33 -16.90
N ASP A 94 1.42 -2.59 -17.07
CA ASP A 94 0.81 -3.09 -18.28
C ASP A 94 -0.68 -3.44 -18.12
N ALA A 95 -1.23 -3.25 -16.93
CA ALA A 95 -2.64 -3.42 -16.68
C ALA A 95 -3.45 -2.34 -17.42
N PRO A 96 -4.56 -2.70 -18.09
CA PRO A 96 -5.46 -1.70 -18.68
C PRO A 96 -6.00 -0.73 -17.62
N VAL A 97 -6.26 0.50 -18.02
CA VAL A 97 -6.90 1.48 -17.11
C VAL A 97 -8.28 0.99 -16.64
N GLY A 98 -9.04 0.40 -17.54
CA GLY A 98 -10.38 -0.10 -17.25
C GLY A 98 -11.42 0.99 -17.13
N THR A 99 -12.53 0.66 -16.47
CA THR A 99 -13.66 1.57 -16.25
C THR A 99 -14.06 1.61 -14.78
N PHE A 100 -14.82 2.62 -14.38
CA PHE A 100 -15.36 2.72 -13.01
C PHE A 100 -16.29 1.57 -12.61
N ALA A 101 -16.78 0.79 -13.58
CA ALA A 101 -17.60 -0.39 -13.30
C ALA A 101 -16.78 -1.63 -12.93
N ASP A 102 -15.49 -1.64 -13.21
CA ASP A 102 -14.62 -2.79 -12.94
C ASP A 102 -14.45 -3.01 -11.43
N ARG A 103 -14.37 -4.29 -11.04
CA ARG A 103 -14.30 -4.72 -9.62
C ARG A 103 -13.19 -5.72 -9.33
N ASN A 104 -12.45 -6.15 -10.35
CA ASN A 104 -11.36 -7.11 -10.22
C ASN A 104 -9.99 -6.43 -10.30
N PRO A 105 -8.90 -7.06 -9.83
CA PRO A 105 -7.57 -6.49 -9.82
C PRO A 105 -6.88 -6.33 -11.19
N GLU A 106 -7.49 -6.77 -12.28
CA GLU A 106 -6.86 -6.89 -13.60
C GLU A 106 -6.91 -5.60 -14.43
N THR A 107 -7.62 -4.59 -13.96
CA THR A 107 -7.57 -3.22 -14.48
C THR A 107 -7.24 -2.25 -13.34
N PHE A 108 -6.68 -1.09 -13.66
CA PHE A 108 -6.33 -0.11 -12.63
C PHE A 108 -7.55 0.34 -11.81
N HIS A 109 -8.65 0.70 -12.48
CA HIS A 109 -9.88 1.07 -11.78
C HIS A 109 -10.44 -0.07 -10.93
N GLY A 110 -10.45 -1.29 -11.47
CA GLY A 110 -10.91 -2.47 -10.76
C GLY A 110 -10.05 -2.79 -9.54
N ALA A 111 -8.73 -2.68 -9.69
CA ALA A 111 -7.78 -2.90 -8.60
C ALA A 111 -7.93 -1.86 -7.47
N CYS A 112 -8.08 -0.59 -7.82
CA CYS A 112 -8.35 0.46 -6.83
C CYS A 112 -9.63 0.17 -6.06
N HIS A 113 -10.69 -0.20 -6.76
CA HIS A 113 -11.96 -0.55 -6.13
C HIS A 113 -11.86 -1.77 -5.23
N TYR A 114 -11.22 -2.85 -5.72
CA TYR A 114 -10.98 -4.07 -4.96
C TYR A 114 -10.19 -3.78 -3.69
N LEU A 115 -9.06 -3.09 -3.81
CA LEU A 115 -8.18 -2.76 -2.70
C LEU A 115 -8.91 -1.95 -1.62
N MET A 116 -9.64 -0.90 -2.01
CA MET A 116 -10.37 -0.06 -1.06
C MET A 116 -11.48 -0.83 -0.37
N ASN A 117 -12.21 -1.68 -1.08
CA ASN A 117 -13.21 -2.54 -0.47
C ASN A 117 -12.61 -3.49 0.57
N ARG A 118 -11.50 -4.17 0.23
CA ARG A 118 -10.85 -5.08 1.19
C ARG A 118 -10.36 -4.35 2.43
N ILE A 119 -9.78 -3.16 2.27
CA ILE A 119 -9.34 -2.35 3.41
C ILE A 119 -10.54 -1.92 4.26
N CYS A 120 -11.62 -1.43 3.65
CA CYS A 120 -12.82 -1.03 4.39
C CYS A 120 -13.49 -2.20 5.13
N GLU A 121 -13.48 -3.39 4.55
CA GLU A 121 -14.01 -4.60 5.21
C GLU A 121 -13.17 -5.03 6.41
N ARG A 122 -11.83 -5.03 6.26
CA ARG A 122 -10.91 -5.48 7.31
C ARG A 122 -10.71 -4.45 8.42
N TYR A 123 -10.79 -3.18 8.08
CA TYR A 123 -10.48 -2.06 8.98
C TYR A 123 -11.64 -1.07 9.08
N TYR A 124 -12.89 -1.58 9.13
CA TYR A 124 -14.12 -0.78 9.09
C TYR A 124 -14.23 0.26 10.22
N ASP A 125 -13.59 0.02 11.36
CA ASP A 125 -13.56 0.88 12.54
C ASP A 125 -12.23 1.61 12.74
N LYS A 126 -11.32 1.53 11.75
CA LYS A 126 -9.96 2.07 11.82
C LYS A 126 -9.79 3.29 10.91
N THR A 127 -8.68 3.98 11.10
CA THR A 127 -8.32 5.09 10.22
C THR A 127 -7.63 4.58 8.97
N VAL A 128 -8.13 4.96 7.80
CA VAL A 128 -7.52 4.65 6.50
C VAL A 128 -7.07 5.95 5.84
N VAL A 129 -5.83 5.99 5.39
CA VAL A 129 -5.22 7.12 4.68
C VAL A 129 -4.75 6.62 3.31
N VAL A 130 -5.20 7.28 2.26
CA VAL A 130 -4.76 6.99 0.89
C VAL A 130 -3.94 8.17 0.39
N MET A 131 -2.75 7.88 -0.09
CA MET A 131 -1.82 8.86 -0.66
C MET A 131 -1.60 8.53 -2.14
N THR A 132 -1.62 9.55 -2.99
CA THR A 132 -1.42 9.45 -4.45
C THR A 132 -0.27 10.34 -4.89
#